data_792f3c3e241e9c973129e5d684352f0b
#
_entry.id   792f3c3e241e9c973129e5d684352f0b
#
_cell.length_a   1.000
_cell.length_b   1.000
_cell.length_c   1.000
_cell.angle_alpha   90.00
_cell.angle_beta   90.00
_cell.angle_gamma   90.00
#
_symmetry.space_group_name_H-M   'P 1'
#
loop_
_entity.id
_entity.type
_entity.pdbx_description
1 polymer ?
#
loop_
_entity_poly.entity_id
_entity_poly.type
_entity_poly.pdbx_seq_one_letter_code
_entity_poly.pdbx_strand_id
1 'polypeptide(L)'
;MRNFKLLVGKEDRIIPELANQLGVKYNSNLGEYSLKIPSELGSGKVQGINFPNGVGLYIIRANFSKQIELELTNDEVKPLRFIYCLEEEFKHKFEEDNDWQTIEQYQHLISAAKQEQVQKLQFSANAKTEICYLEIDRKKFQDYLSFQLSDIEKNIYQLFADVNGIKQICAKGYFSLEISNVINQILSYRGKGFPRTNYLGAKALEILSQMLVIYQNESKPGEDEILKKADVGKIKIASDYIDDNLSSLENIPQISRIAGLNTAKIQEGFKILYNQTVNEYVKQKRLEKAIKLLTEGNRNISEVVLELGLSSRSYFSKIFKEKYGLTPKEFVKNSTT
;
A
#
# COMPACT_ATOMS: atom_id res chain seq x y z
N MET A 1 -24.62 1.28 -14.72
CA MET A 1 -23.56 0.28 -14.57
C MET A 1 -22.84 0.15 -15.89
N ARG A 2 -21.52 0.04 -15.88
CA ARG A 2 -20.73 -0.22 -17.08
C ARG A 2 -19.70 -1.32 -16.77
N ASN A 3 -19.63 -2.34 -17.61
CA ASN A 3 -18.78 -3.50 -17.41
C ASN A 3 -17.58 -3.46 -18.36
N PHE A 4 -16.42 -3.79 -17.84
CA PHE A 4 -15.18 -3.98 -18.61
C PHE A 4 -14.65 -5.38 -18.36
N LYS A 5 -14.29 -6.08 -19.44
CA LYS A 5 -13.70 -7.42 -19.39
C LYS A 5 -12.21 -7.32 -19.65
N LEU A 6 -11.40 -7.63 -18.68
CA LEU A 6 -9.95 -7.63 -18.81
C LEU A 6 -9.43 -9.06 -18.84
N LEU A 7 -8.80 -9.43 -19.94
CA LEU A 7 -8.08 -10.69 -20.05
C LEU A 7 -6.70 -10.52 -19.41
N VAL A 8 -6.51 -11.14 -18.26
CA VAL A 8 -5.26 -11.13 -17.52
C VAL A 8 -4.48 -12.39 -17.85
N GLY A 9 -3.36 -12.27 -18.53
CA GLY A 9 -2.62 -13.49 -18.92
C GLY A 9 -1.27 -13.24 -19.57
N LYS A 10 -1.12 -12.12 -20.23
CA LYS A 10 0.19 -11.71 -20.77
C LYS A 10 0.62 -10.40 -20.15
N GLU A 11 1.89 -10.34 -19.79
CA GLU A 11 2.55 -9.13 -19.31
C GLU A 11 2.19 -7.92 -20.19
N ASP A 12 2.03 -6.76 -19.55
CA ASP A 12 1.79 -5.46 -20.19
C ASP A 12 0.45 -5.24 -20.91
N ARG A 13 -0.55 -6.14 -20.74
CA ARG A 13 -1.83 -6.00 -21.46
C ARG A 13 -2.94 -5.28 -20.70
N ILE A 14 -2.94 -5.29 -19.38
CA ILE A 14 -4.08 -4.77 -18.59
C ILE A 14 -4.41 -3.32 -18.97
N ILE A 15 -3.43 -2.41 -18.96
CA ILE A 15 -3.67 -1.00 -19.28
C ILE A 15 -3.91 -0.77 -20.78
N PRO A 16 -3.13 -1.35 -21.71
CA PRO A 16 -3.46 -1.28 -23.13
C PRO A 16 -4.84 -1.82 -23.49
N GLU A 17 -5.26 -2.94 -22.90
CA GLU A 17 -6.58 -3.52 -23.14
C GLU A 17 -7.70 -2.64 -22.57
N LEU A 18 -7.55 -2.16 -21.34
CA LEU A 18 -8.47 -1.20 -20.75
C LEU A 18 -8.58 0.07 -21.59
N ALA A 19 -7.45 0.59 -22.09
CA ALA A 19 -7.43 1.76 -22.97
C ALA A 19 -8.22 1.53 -24.27
N ASN A 20 -8.05 0.33 -24.87
CA ASN A 20 -8.80 -0.06 -26.06
C ASN A 20 -10.31 -0.12 -25.81
N GLN A 21 -10.75 -0.76 -24.74
CA GLN A 21 -12.18 -0.84 -24.37
C GLN A 21 -12.79 0.52 -24.01
N LEU A 22 -11.98 1.42 -23.45
CA LEU A 22 -12.39 2.78 -23.13
C LEU A 22 -12.33 3.74 -24.33
N GLY A 23 -11.71 3.33 -25.45
CA GLY A 23 -11.51 4.20 -26.61
C GLY A 23 -10.56 5.38 -26.35
N VAL A 24 -9.59 5.21 -25.40
CA VAL A 24 -8.64 6.26 -24.99
C VAL A 24 -7.21 5.87 -25.32
N LYS A 25 -6.33 6.87 -25.42
CA LYS A 25 -4.89 6.64 -25.54
C LYS A 25 -4.26 6.37 -24.17
N TYR A 26 -3.24 5.55 -24.12
CA TYR A 26 -2.37 5.37 -22.95
C TYR A 26 -0.96 5.91 -23.23
N ASN A 27 -0.23 6.22 -22.17
CA ASN A 27 1.19 6.55 -22.23
C ASN A 27 2.01 5.37 -21.72
N SER A 28 3.19 5.17 -22.31
CA SER A 28 4.15 4.17 -21.86
C SER A 28 5.54 4.79 -21.76
N ASN A 29 6.26 4.50 -20.70
CA ASN A 29 7.64 4.93 -20.48
C ASN A 29 8.38 3.94 -19.59
N LEU A 30 9.42 3.29 -20.08
CA LEU A 30 10.23 2.29 -19.37
C LEU A 30 9.38 1.22 -18.65
N GLY A 31 8.38 0.67 -19.36
CA GLY A 31 7.47 -0.35 -18.82
C GLY A 31 6.38 0.18 -17.86
N GLU A 32 6.39 1.45 -17.47
CA GLU A 32 5.27 2.07 -16.76
C GLU A 32 4.22 2.55 -17.76
N TYR A 33 3.01 2.04 -17.64
CA TYR A 33 1.84 2.40 -18.44
C TYR A 33 0.90 3.29 -17.65
N SER A 34 0.20 4.19 -18.34
CA SER A 34 -0.85 4.99 -17.71
C SER A 34 -1.90 5.46 -18.70
N LEU A 35 -3.16 5.50 -18.26
CA LEU A 35 -4.27 6.08 -18.98
C LEU A 35 -5.08 7.04 -18.10
N LYS A 36 -5.75 8.00 -18.72
CA LYS A 36 -6.72 8.87 -18.05
C LYS A 36 -8.12 8.29 -18.21
N ILE A 37 -8.91 8.32 -17.14
CA ILE A 37 -10.33 7.96 -17.21
C ILE A 37 -11.05 8.98 -18.11
N PRO A 38 -11.82 8.53 -19.13
CA PRO A 38 -12.56 9.44 -20.00
C PRO A 38 -13.67 10.17 -19.23
N SER A 39 -13.95 11.42 -19.63
CA SER A 39 -14.91 12.31 -18.93
C SER A 39 -16.32 11.75 -18.82
N GLU A 40 -16.74 10.88 -19.75
CA GLU A 40 -18.05 10.20 -19.73
C GLU A 40 -18.18 9.19 -18.59
N LEU A 41 -17.05 8.70 -18.07
CA LEU A 41 -17.00 7.76 -16.94
C LEU A 41 -16.59 8.42 -15.64
N GLY A 42 -16.09 9.67 -15.71
CA GLY A 42 -15.67 10.41 -14.55
C GLY A 42 -14.31 11.10 -14.74
N SER A 43 -13.46 11.02 -13.73
CA SER A 43 -12.12 11.59 -13.77
C SER A 43 -11.13 10.68 -13.08
N GLY A 44 -9.85 10.85 -13.39
CA GLY A 44 -8.81 10.07 -12.71
C GLY A 44 -7.82 9.42 -13.67
N LYS A 45 -7.07 8.46 -13.13
CA LYS A 45 -5.96 7.82 -13.82
C LYS A 45 -5.78 6.38 -13.34
N VAL A 46 -5.43 5.51 -14.28
CA VAL A 46 -4.91 4.15 -14.00
C VAL A 46 -3.44 4.12 -14.38
N GLN A 47 -2.60 3.54 -13.54
CA GLN A 47 -1.17 3.36 -13.77
C GLN A 47 -0.78 1.93 -13.44
N GLY A 48 0.25 1.41 -14.11
CA GLY A 48 0.78 0.09 -13.81
C GLY A 48 2.15 -0.15 -14.44
N ILE A 49 2.86 -1.08 -13.83
CA ILE A 49 4.17 -1.54 -14.28
C ILE A 49 4.33 -3.02 -13.89
N ASN A 50 4.92 -3.81 -14.77
CA ASN A 50 5.29 -5.19 -14.49
C ASN A 50 6.81 -5.32 -14.38
N PHE A 51 7.25 -6.18 -13.44
CA PHE A 51 8.65 -6.42 -13.17
C PHE A 51 9.06 -7.84 -13.59
N PRO A 52 10.34 -8.05 -13.92
CA PRO A 52 10.84 -9.36 -14.39
C PRO A 52 10.61 -10.53 -13.40
N ASN A 53 10.51 -10.24 -12.10
CA ASN A 53 10.22 -11.22 -11.05
C ASN A 53 8.75 -11.68 -11.01
N GLY A 54 7.94 -11.35 -12.01
CA GLY A 54 6.53 -11.73 -12.06
C GLY A 54 5.59 -10.89 -11.20
N VAL A 55 6.06 -9.79 -10.61
CA VAL A 55 5.23 -8.86 -9.83
C VAL A 55 4.75 -7.73 -10.74
N GLY A 56 3.45 -7.50 -10.79
CA GLY A 56 2.82 -6.33 -11.38
C GLY A 56 2.29 -5.40 -10.29
N LEU A 57 2.50 -4.09 -10.44
CA LEU A 57 1.97 -3.04 -9.58
C LEU A 57 1.02 -2.16 -10.38
N TYR A 58 -0.23 -2.04 -9.94
CA TYR A 58 -1.24 -1.19 -10.56
C TYR A 58 -1.89 -0.28 -9.52
N ILE A 59 -2.18 0.94 -9.91
CA ILE A 59 -2.87 1.92 -9.05
C ILE A 59 -4.02 2.52 -9.84
N ILE A 60 -5.22 2.40 -9.32
CA ILE A 60 -6.43 3.02 -9.84
C ILE A 60 -6.78 4.18 -8.91
N ARG A 61 -6.85 5.39 -9.46
CA ARG A 61 -7.30 6.61 -8.78
C ARG A 61 -8.35 7.26 -9.64
N ALA A 62 -9.60 7.12 -9.26
CA ALA A 62 -10.72 7.58 -10.07
C ALA A 62 -11.89 8.10 -9.21
N ASN A 63 -12.64 9.02 -9.78
CA ASN A 63 -13.97 9.38 -9.31
C ASN A 63 -14.93 9.03 -10.44
N PHE A 64 -15.57 7.87 -10.34
CA PHE A 64 -16.46 7.38 -11.37
C PHE A 64 -17.83 8.03 -11.29
N SER A 65 -18.34 8.55 -12.39
CA SER A 65 -19.72 9.09 -12.48
C SER A 65 -20.78 8.00 -12.53
N LYS A 66 -20.39 6.75 -12.77
CA LYS A 66 -21.26 5.57 -12.88
C LYS A 66 -20.62 4.40 -12.16
N GLN A 67 -21.43 3.46 -11.70
CA GLN A 67 -20.93 2.19 -11.15
C GLN A 67 -20.14 1.44 -12.23
N ILE A 68 -18.92 1.03 -11.88
CA ILE A 68 -18.00 0.28 -12.75
C ILE A 68 -17.87 -1.14 -12.21
N GLU A 69 -17.91 -2.10 -13.11
CA GLU A 69 -17.58 -3.49 -12.83
C GLU A 69 -16.42 -3.94 -13.74
N LEU A 70 -15.37 -4.46 -13.14
CA LEU A 70 -14.25 -5.08 -13.84
C LEU A 70 -14.39 -6.60 -13.74
N GLU A 71 -14.49 -7.28 -14.86
CA GLU A 71 -14.42 -8.72 -14.98
C GLU A 71 -12.99 -9.12 -15.35
N LEU A 72 -12.31 -9.79 -14.44
CA LEU A 72 -10.94 -10.27 -14.62
C LEU A 72 -10.99 -11.75 -15.00
N THR A 73 -10.66 -12.06 -16.24
CA THR A 73 -10.50 -13.42 -16.73
C THR A 73 -9.04 -13.80 -16.81
N ASN A 74 -8.70 -15.04 -16.54
CA ASN A 74 -7.34 -15.56 -16.57
C ASN A 74 -7.16 -16.45 -17.80
N ASP A 75 -6.08 -16.20 -18.56
CA ASP A 75 -5.68 -17.06 -19.69
C ASP A 75 -4.60 -18.07 -19.25
N GLU A 76 -3.40 -18.00 -19.81
CA GLU A 76 -2.28 -18.89 -19.49
C GLU A 76 -1.77 -18.70 -18.04
N VAL A 77 -1.73 -17.46 -17.58
CA VAL A 77 -1.29 -17.13 -16.21
C VAL A 77 -2.46 -17.13 -15.25
N LYS A 78 -2.28 -17.76 -14.09
CA LYS A 78 -3.25 -17.80 -12.98
C LYS A 78 -2.72 -16.94 -11.82
N PRO A 79 -2.87 -15.63 -11.88
CA PRO A 79 -2.20 -14.74 -10.94
C PRO A 79 -2.79 -14.81 -9.53
N LEU A 80 -1.92 -14.61 -8.55
CA LEU A 80 -2.29 -14.30 -7.19
C LEU A 80 -2.38 -12.78 -7.05
N ARG A 81 -3.47 -12.27 -6.52
CA ARG A 81 -3.77 -10.84 -6.44
C ARG A 81 -3.81 -10.37 -5.01
N PHE A 82 -3.15 -9.25 -4.76
CA PHE A 82 -3.17 -8.52 -3.50
C PHE A 82 -3.74 -7.13 -3.78
N ILE A 83 -4.94 -6.85 -3.31
CA ILE A 83 -5.66 -5.61 -3.60
C ILE A 83 -5.88 -4.85 -2.29
N TYR A 84 -5.35 -3.65 -2.20
CA TYR A 84 -5.49 -2.78 -1.04
C TYR A 84 -6.40 -1.61 -1.34
N CYS A 85 -7.38 -1.36 -0.46
CA CYS A 85 -8.32 -0.25 -0.56
C CYS A 85 -7.79 0.97 0.19
N LEU A 86 -7.39 2.01 -0.53
CA LEU A 86 -6.86 3.24 0.07
C LEU A 86 -7.96 4.26 0.37
N GLU A 87 -8.97 4.36 -0.49
CA GLU A 87 -10.07 5.31 -0.36
C GLU A 87 -11.40 4.64 -0.68
N GLU A 88 -12.44 4.95 0.11
CA GLU A 88 -13.78 4.39 0.05
C GLU A 88 -13.81 2.87 0.24
N GLU A 89 -14.61 2.17 -0.51
CA GLU A 89 -14.72 0.73 -0.52
C GLU A 89 -14.88 0.20 -1.94
N PHE A 90 -14.53 -1.05 -2.15
CA PHE A 90 -14.90 -1.78 -3.36
C PHE A 90 -15.53 -3.13 -3.00
N LYS A 91 -16.24 -3.71 -3.95
CA LYS A 91 -16.83 -5.03 -3.79
C LYS A 91 -16.13 -6.05 -4.68
N HIS A 92 -16.03 -7.25 -4.18
CA HIS A 92 -15.39 -8.38 -4.84
C HIS A 92 -16.30 -9.60 -4.80
N LYS A 93 -16.30 -10.40 -5.87
CA LYS A 93 -16.79 -11.77 -5.86
C LYS A 93 -16.16 -12.56 -7.01
N PHE A 94 -16.22 -13.87 -6.92
CA PHE A 94 -16.08 -14.75 -8.08
C PHE A 94 -17.46 -14.93 -8.73
N GLU A 95 -17.47 -15.29 -10.01
CA GLU A 95 -18.73 -15.40 -10.76
C GLU A 95 -19.75 -16.38 -10.14
N GLU A 96 -19.23 -17.47 -9.55
CA GLU A 96 -20.04 -18.51 -8.90
C GLU A 96 -20.56 -18.09 -7.52
N ASP A 97 -20.03 -17.03 -6.92
CA ASP A 97 -20.44 -16.56 -5.58
C ASP A 97 -21.82 -15.88 -5.68
N ASN A 98 -22.70 -16.15 -4.72
CA ASN A 98 -24.01 -15.50 -4.65
C ASN A 98 -23.86 -14.03 -4.20
N ASP A 99 -23.00 -13.78 -3.22
CA ASP A 99 -22.90 -12.48 -2.54
C ASP A 99 -21.62 -11.74 -2.86
N TRP A 100 -21.71 -10.41 -2.84
CA TRP A 100 -20.56 -9.52 -2.92
C TRP A 100 -19.90 -9.36 -1.56
N GLN A 101 -18.59 -9.56 -1.50
CA GLN A 101 -17.77 -9.24 -0.34
C GLN A 101 -17.32 -7.78 -0.43
N THR A 102 -17.61 -6.98 0.58
CA THR A 102 -17.13 -5.59 0.66
C THR A 102 -15.74 -5.55 1.28
N ILE A 103 -14.82 -4.88 0.61
CA ILE A 103 -13.47 -4.56 1.08
C ILE A 103 -13.46 -3.09 1.44
N GLU A 104 -13.36 -2.80 2.72
CA GLU A 104 -13.46 -1.45 3.25
C GLU A 104 -12.14 -0.69 3.12
N GLN A 105 -12.20 0.62 3.28
CA GLN A 105 -11.01 1.47 3.32
C GLN A 105 -9.98 0.92 4.32
N TYR A 106 -8.72 0.88 3.90
CA TYR A 106 -7.55 0.35 4.63
C TYR A 106 -7.54 -1.18 4.84
N GLN A 107 -8.49 -1.91 4.27
CA GLN A 107 -8.42 -3.37 4.19
C GLN A 107 -7.75 -3.82 2.90
N HIS A 108 -7.31 -5.07 2.90
CA HIS A 108 -6.81 -5.72 1.70
C HIS A 108 -7.53 -7.04 1.42
N LEU A 109 -7.43 -7.48 0.18
CA LEU A 109 -7.92 -8.76 -0.30
C LEU A 109 -6.77 -9.51 -0.93
N ILE A 110 -6.57 -10.77 -0.54
CA ILE A 110 -5.71 -11.73 -1.24
C ILE A 110 -6.64 -12.69 -1.99
N SER A 111 -6.51 -12.76 -3.30
CA SER A 111 -7.41 -13.54 -4.12
C SER A 111 -6.73 -14.22 -5.30
N ALA A 112 -7.20 -15.41 -5.66
CA ALA A 112 -6.87 -16.08 -6.90
C ALA A 112 -8.10 -16.85 -7.39
N ALA A 113 -8.45 -16.66 -8.66
CA ALA A 113 -9.52 -17.41 -9.32
C ALA A 113 -9.03 -18.81 -9.72
N LYS A 114 -9.94 -19.78 -9.72
CA LYS A 114 -9.72 -21.09 -10.38
C LYS A 114 -9.56 -20.88 -11.89
N GLN A 115 -9.12 -21.95 -12.54
CA GLN A 115 -9.14 -22.04 -14.00
C GLN A 115 -10.55 -21.73 -14.53
N GLU A 116 -10.62 -20.90 -15.58
CA GLU A 116 -11.87 -20.44 -16.24
C GLU A 116 -12.83 -19.60 -15.38
N GLN A 117 -12.57 -19.41 -14.11
CA GLN A 117 -13.41 -18.62 -13.22
C GLN A 117 -13.16 -17.12 -13.43
N VAL A 118 -14.24 -16.34 -13.50
CA VAL A 118 -14.19 -14.86 -13.59
C VAL A 118 -14.17 -14.27 -12.18
N GLN A 119 -13.22 -13.36 -11.93
CA GLN A 119 -13.19 -12.53 -10.75
C GLN A 119 -13.79 -11.17 -11.07
N LYS A 120 -14.67 -10.66 -10.21
CA LYS A 120 -15.37 -9.38 -10.41
C LYS A 120 -15.00 -8.40 -9.31
N LEU A 121 -14.66 -7.18 -9.72
CA LEU A 121 -14.47 -6.02 -8.84
C LEU A 121 -15.51 -4.96 -9.18
N GLN A 122 -16.17 -4.38 -8.19
CA GLN A 122 -17.20 -3.37 -8.39
C GLN A 122 -16.86 -2.11 -7.61
N PHE A 123 -16.94 -0.97 -8.29
CA PHE A 123 -16.70 0.37 -7.76
C PHE A 123 -17.95 1.21 -7.82
N SER A 124 -18.24 1.92 -6.74
CA SER A 124 -19.45 2.75 -6.62
C SER A 124 -19.37 4.01 -7.49
N ALA A 125 -20.53 4.49 -7.92
CA ALA A 125 -20.65 5.79 -8.57
C ALA A 125 -20.49 6.93 -7.57
N ASN A 126 -19.91 8.05 -8.02
CA ASN A 126 -19.72 9.28 -7.26
C ASN A 126 -18.89 9.10 -5.96
N ALA A 127 -18.07 8.06 -5.92
CA ALA A 127 -17.16 7.77 -4.85
C ALA A 127 -15.71 7.88 -5.33
N LYS A 128 -14.81 8.36 -4.44
CA LYS A 128 -13.39 8.45 -4.74
C LYS A 128 -12.77 7.07 -4.61
N THR A 129 -12.58 6.38 -5.72
CA THR A 129 -11.91 5.09 -5.75
C THR A 129 -10.40 5.26 -5.79
N GLU A 130 -9.70 4.71 -4.80
CA GLU A 130 -8.25 4.63 -4.82
C GLU A 130 -7.82 3.24 -4.31
N ILE A 131 -7.31 2.42 -5.20
CA ILE A 131 -6.82 1.07 -4.88
C ILE A 131 -5.41 0.86 -5.41
N CYS A 132 -4.63 0.12 -4.65
CA CYS A 132 -3.35 -0.45 -5.07
C CYS A 132 -3.53 -1.95 -5.27
N TYR A 133 -3.11 -2.43 -6.41
CA TYR A 133 -3.32 -3.79 -6.86
C TYR A 133 -1.98 -4.40 -7.27
N LEU A 134 -1.55 -5.44 -6.55
CA LEU A 134 -0.43 -6.26 -6.97
C LEU A 134 -0.96 -7.52 -7.66
N GLU A 135 -0.35 -7.87 -8.75
CA GLU A 135 -0.59 -9.11 -9.47
C GLU A 135 0.69 -9.92 -9.53
N ILE A 136 0.63 -11.16 -9.07
CA ILE A 136 1.79 -12.05 -9.01
C ILE A 136 1.60 -13.20 -9.99
N ASP A 137 2.41 -13.23 -11.04
CA ASP A 137 2.63 -14.45 -11.82
C ASP A 137 3.41 -15.43 -10.94
N ARG A 138 2.68 -16.41 -10.34
CA ARG A 138 3.24 -17.31 -9.35
C ARG A 138 4.39 -18.17 -9.90
N LYS A 139 4.37 -18.52 -11.19
CA LYS A 139 5.44 -19.30 -11.82
C LYS A 139 6.72 -18.48 -11.94
N LYS A 140 6.64 -17.28 -12.54
CA LYS A 140 7.79 -16.38 -12.64
C LYS A 140 8.35 -15.98 -11.29
N PHE A 141 7.47 -15.71 -10.33
CA PHE A 141 7.88 -15.36 -8.98
C PHE A 141 8.68 -16.49 -8.32
N GLN A 142 8.25 -17.75 -8.46
CA GLN A 142 8.99 -18.90 -7.97
C GLN A 142 10.34 -19.08 -8.68
N ASP A 143 10.37 -18.93 -10.02
CA ASP A 143 11.59 -19.03 -10.82
C ASP A 143 12.65 -17.97 -10.41
N TYR A 144 12.22 -16.89 -9.78
CA TYR A 144 13.07 -15.79 -9.30
C TYR A 144 13.60 -16.00 -7.88
N LEU A 145 13.08 -16.95 -7.12
CA LEU A 145 13.54 -17.24 -5.76
C LEU A 145 14.89 -17.96 -5.77
N SER A 146 15.76 -17.60 -4.84
CA SER A 146 17.06 -18.25 -4.62
C SER A 146 17.00 -19.45 -3.66
N PHE A 147 15.79 -19.84 -3.22
CA PHE A 147 15.52 -20.93 -2.29
C PHE A 147 14.31 -21.72 -2.77
N GLN A 148 14.07 -22.90 -2.17
CA GLN A 148 12.91 -23.72 -2.52
C GLN A 148 11.64 -23.15 -1.88
N LEU A 149 10.55 -23.09 -2.63
CA LEU A 149 9.25 -22.64 -2.08
C LEU A 149 8.77 -23.50 -0.90
N SER A 150 9.21 -24.77 -0.83
CA SER A 150 8.93 -25.67 0.30
C SER A 150 9.55 -25.25 1.62
N ASP A 151 10.53 -24.34 1.60
CA ASP A 151 11.29 -23.93 2.78
C ASP A 151 10.61 -22.80 3.56
N ILE A 152 9.52 -22.22 3.00
CA ILE A 152 8.74 -21.17 3.65
C ILE A 152 7.58 -21.72 4.46
N GLU A 153 6.96 -20.88 5.27
CA GLU A 153 5.82 -21.25 6.12
C GLU A 153 4.64 -21.78 5.30
N LYS A 154 4.00 -22.81 5.81
CA LYS A 154 2.97 -23.59 5.14
C LYS A 154 1.81 -22.74 4.60
N ASN A 155 1.35 -21.75 5.33
CA ASN A 155 0.26 -20.86 4.92
C ASN A 155 0.66 -19.97 3.73
N ILE A 156 1.90 -19.43 3.74
CA ILE A 156 2.45 -18.67 2.60
C ILE A 156 2.70 -19.58 1.40
N TYR A 157 3.27 -20.76 1.64
CA TYR A 157 3.43 -21.78 0.59
C TYR A 157 2.13 -22.04 -0.17
N GLN A 158 1.00 -22.19 0.54
CA GLN A 158 -0.31 -22.44 -0.08
C GLN A 158 -0.78 -21.33 -1.02
N LEU A 159 -0.39 -20.06 -0.78
CA LEU A 159 -0.71 -18.96 -1.68
C LEU A 159 0.04 -19.07 -3.01
N PHE A 160 1.31 -19.45 -2.97
CA PHE A 160 2.18 -19.41 -4.14
C PHE A 160 2.30 -20.72 -4.92
N ALA A 161 2.10 -21.87 -4.27
CA ALA A 161 2.34 -23.18 -4.87
C ALA A 161 1.40 -23.55 -6.03
N ASP A 162 0.18 -23.02 -6.03
CA ASP A 162 -0.84 -23.35 -7.03
C ASP A 162 -0.68 -22.50 -8.30
N VAL A 163 0.35 -22.80 -9.09
CA VAL A 163 0.62 -22.09 -10.36
C VAL A 163 -0.43 -22.36 -11.45
N ASN A 164 -1.17 -23.46 -11.32
CA ASN A 164 -2.17 -23.89 -12.31
C ASN A 164 -3.60 -23.37 -12.02
N GLY A 165 -3.81 -22.69 -10.89
CA GLY A 165 -5.12 -22.18 -10.51
C GLY A 165 -6.15 -23.27 -10.25
N ILE A 166 -5.77 -24.30 -9.50
CA ILE A 166 -6.67 -25.40 -9.13
C ILE A 166 -7.62 -24.95 -8.02
N LYS A 167 -7.13 -24.12 -7.11
CA LYS A 167 -7.86 -23.65 -5.93
C LYS A 167 -8.22 -22.18 -6.01
N GLN A 168 -9.45 -21.89 -5.64
CA GLN A 168 -9.85 -20.51 -5.36
C GLN A 168 -9.24 -20.04 -4.05
N ILE A 169 -8.70 -18.84 -4.03
CA ILE A 169 -8.22 -18.15 -2.83
C ILE A 169 -9.03 -16.87 -2.67
N CYS A 170 -9.54 -16.65 -1.46
CA CYS A 170 -10.22 -15.42 -1.07
C CYS A 170 -9.99 -15.20 0.41
N ALA A 171 -9.06 -14.32 0.75
CA ALA A 171 -8.75 -13.93 2.12
C ALA A 171 -8.84 -12.42 2.24
N LYS A 172 -9.84 -11.95 3.00
CA LYS A 172 -10.00 -10.54 3.35
C LYS A 172 -9.19 -10.29 4.60
N GLY A 173 -8.24 -9.38 4.51
CA GLY A 173 -7.36 -9.04 5.62
C GLY A 173 -7.85 -7.88 6.47
N TYR A 174 -7.23 -7.72 7.63
CA TYR A 174 -7.52 -6.63 8.56
C TYR A 174 -7.05 -5.27 8.04
N PHE A 175 -7.39 -4.21 8.77
CA PHE A 175 -6.98 -2.85 8.49
C PHE A 175 -5.46 -2.67 8.67
N SER A 176 -4.81 -1.93 7.77
CA SER A 176 -3.38 -1.58 7.87
C SER A 176 -3.12 -0.18 7.32
N LEU A 177 -2.75 0.75 8.17
CA LEU A 177 -2.32 2.09 7.74
C LEU A 177 -0.84 2.12 7.30
N GLU A 178 -0.06 1.10 7.65
CA GLU A 178 1.33 0.97 7.20
C GLU A 178 1.41 0.80 5.68
N ILE A 179 0.57 -0.06 5.10
CA ILE A 179 0.46 -0.23 3.64
C ILE A 179 0.04 1.08 2.97
N SER A 180 -0.93 1.79 3.56
CA SER A 180 -1.36 3.13 3.10
C SER A 180 -0.18 4.11 3.01
N ASN A 181 0.71 4.13 4.01
CA ASN A 181 1.89 4.98 4.00
C ASN A 181 2.83 4.66 2.83
N VAL A 182 3.07 3.38 2.54
CA VAL A 182 3.91 2.97 1.39
C VAL A 182 3.30 3.41 0.07
N ILE A 183 1.98 3.25 -0.09
CA ILE A 183 1.27 3.68 -1.31
C ILE A 183 1.36 5.21 -1.45
N ASN A 184 1.17 5.97 -0.37
CA ASN A 184 1.30 7.43 -0.40
C ASN A 184 2.72 7.88 -0.77
N GLN A 185 3.77 7.15 -0.38
CA GLN A 185 5.13 7.39 -0.84
C GLN A 185 5.25 7.20 -2.36
N ILE A 186 4.64 6.16 -2.94
CA ILE A 186 4.59 5.96 -4.39
C ILE A 186 3.91 7.15 -5.09
N LEU A 187 2.76 7.58 -4.58
CA LEU A 187 1.95 8.65 -5.16
C LEU A 187 2.64 10.03 -5.08
N SER A 188 3.41 10.27 -4.05
CA SER A 188 4.16 11.51 -3.84
C SER A 188 5.52 11.53 -4.54
N TYR A 189 6.04 10.39 -4.99
CA TYR A 189 7.37 10.31 -5.60
C TYR A 189 7.43 11.03 -6.95
N ARG A 190 8.37 11.96 -7.10
CA ARG A 190 8.54 12.83 -8.29
C ARG A 190 9.67 12.41 -9.21
N GLY A 191 10.46 11.39 -8.83
CA GLY A 191 11.52 10.86 -9.68
C GLY A 191 10.97 10.34 -11.01
N LYS A 192 11.82 10.33 -12.03
CA LYS A 192 11.45 9.90 -13.41
C LYS A 192 12.48 8.89 -13.92
N GLY A 193 12.14 8.24 -15.04
CA GLY A 193 13.06 7.34 -15.73
C GLY A 193 13.44 6.10 -14.91
N PHE A 194 14.65 5.58 -15.14
CA PHE A 194 15.12 4.35 -14.53
C PHE A 194 15.11 4.36 -12.97
N PRO A 195 15.49 5.44 -12.25
CA PRO A 195 15.31 5.50 -10.79
C PRO A 195 13.87 5.31 -10.35
N ARG A 196 12.89 5.84 -11.09
CA ARG A 196 11.47 5.64 -10.78
C ARG A 196 11.04 4.18 -10.91
N THR A 197 11.45 3.52 -12.00
CA THR A 197 11.14 2.10 -12.21
C THR A 197 11.64 1.24 -11.05
N ASN A 198 12.89 1.45 -10.61
CA ASN A 198 13.45 0.73 -9.46
C ASN A 198 12.74 1.06 -8.15
N TYR A 199 12.40 2.34 -7.93
CA TYR A 199 11.64 2.76 -6.75
C TYR A 199 10.28 2.07 -6.69
N LEU A 200 9.54 2.01 -7.80
CA LEU A 200 8.25 1.32 -7.86
C LEU A 200 8.39 -0.18 -7.59
N GLY A 201 9.45 -0.82 -8.10
CA GLY A 201 9.73 -2.24 -7.84
C GLY A 201 10.02 -2.51 -6.36
N ALA A 202 10.85 -1.69 -5.73
CA ALA A 202 11.13 -1.79 -4.31
C ALA A 202 9.85 -1.62 -3.46
N LYS A 203 9.00 -0.65 -3.80
CA LYS A 203 7.74 -0.40 -3.10
C LYS A 203 6.70 -1.49 -3.33
N ALA A 204 6.65 -2.09 -4.50
CA ALA A 204 5.78 -3.24 -4.76
C ALA A 204 6.14 -4.43 -3.86
N LEU A 205 7.43 -4.74 -3.70
CA LEU A 205 7.90 -5.79 -2.80
C LEU A 205 7.68 -5.44 -1.32
N GLU A 206 7.81 -4.17 -0.93
CA GLU A 206 7.51 -3.71 0.42
C GLU A 206 6.02 -3.91 0.76
N ILE A 207 5.10 -3.53 -0.14
CA ILE A 207 3.66 -3.77 0.01
C ILE A 207 3.36 -5.27 0.11
N LEU A 208 3.95 -6.08 -0.78
CA LEU A 208 3.78 -7.52 -0.75
C LEU A 208 4.23 -8.11 0.59
N SER A 209 5.41 -7.73 1.07
CA SER A 209 5.94 -8.19 2.36
C SER A 209 5.01 -7.86 3.52
N GLN A 210 4.50 -6.63 3.58
CA GLN A 210 3.58 -6.21 4.65
C GLN A 210 2.27 -7.01 4.62
N MET A 211 1.68 -7.22 3.43
CA MET A 211 0.46 -8.02 3.30
C MET A 211 0.67 -9.49 3.69
N LEU A 212 1.84 -10.06 3.37
CA LEU A 212 2.18 -11.43 3.77
C LEU A 212 2.37 -11.56 5.29
N VAL A 213 2.99 -10.57 5.94
CA VAL A 213 3.12 -10.53 7.42
C VAL A 213 1.74 -10.48 8.09
N ILE A 214 0.84 -9.64 7.58
CA ILE A 214 -0.54 -9.58 8.10
C ILE A 214 -1.23 -10.94 7.92
N TYR A 215 -1.17 -11.51 6.72
CA TYR A 215 -1.77 -12.82 6.43
C TYR A 215 -1.24 -13.95 7.33
N GLN A 216 0.05 -13.96 7.63
CA GLN A 216 0.65 -14.91 8.58
C GLN A 216 0.09 -14.76 9.99
N ASN A 217 -0.08 -13.52 10.46
CA ASN A 217 -0.57 -13.23 11.81
C ASN A 217 -2.06 -13.57 11.96
N GLU A 218 -2.87 -13.30 10.93
CA GLU A 218 -4.31 -13.63 10.90
C GLU A 218 -4.59 -15.13 10.95
N SER A 219 -3.65 -15.96 10.51
CA SER A 219 -3.76 -17.42 10.55
C SER A 219 -3.57 -18.01 11.96
N LYS A 220 -3.28 -17.18 12.98
CA LYS A 220 -3.17 -17.61 14.38
C LYS A 220 -4.51 -17.35 15.09
N PRO A 221 -5.21 -18.40 15.57
CA PRO A 221 -6.47 -18.23 16.29
C PRO A 221 -6.21 -17.60 17.67
N GLY A 222 -6.86 -16.48 17.94
CA GLY A 222 -7.02 -15.87 19.26
C GLY A 222 -6.18 -14.63 19.49
N GLU A 223 -6.87 -13.58 19.90
CA GLU A 223 -6.42 -12.39 20.64
C GLU A 223 -6.52 -11.02 19.98
N ASP A 224 -6.99 -10.83 18.78
CA ASP A 224 -7.17 -9.44 18.34
C ASP A 224 -8.64 -9.07 18.26
N GLU A 225 -9.08 -8.23 19.21
CA GLU A 225 -10.32 -7.48 19.11
C GLU A 225 -10.27 -6.65 17.82
N ILE A 226 -11.02 -7.06 16.81
CA ILE A 226 -11.04 -6.42 15.50
C ILE A 226 -11.36 -4.94 15.70
N LEU A 227 -10.42 -4.05 15.36
CA LEU A 227 -10.66 -2.62 15.35
C LEU A 227 -11.89 -2.32 14.50
N LYS A 228 -12.86 -1.62 15.09
CA LYS A 228 -14.05 -1.19 14.34
C LYS A 228 -13.64 -0.14 13.31
N LYS A 229 -14.26 -0.14 12.13
CA LYS A 229 -14.04 0.86 11.06
C LYS A 229 -13.99 2.31 11.60
N ALA A 230 -14.89 2.63 12.55
CA ALA A 230 -14.93 3.94 13.19
C ALA A 230 -13.65 4.27 13.99
N ASP A 231 -13.01 3.28 14.61
CA ASP A 231 -11.77 3.49 15.36
C ASP A 231 -10.56 3.60 14.42
N VAL A 232 -10.54 2.89 13.28
CA VAL A 232 -9.50 3.04 12.24
C VAL A 232 -9.43 4.48 11.72
N GLY A 233 -10.57 5.08 11.38
CA GLY A 233 -10.65 6.48 10.97
C GLY A 233 -10.12 7.44 12.04
N LYS A 234 -10.41 7.19 13.30
CA LYS A 234 -9.92 7.99 14.43
C LYS A 234 -8.41 7.85 14.65
N ILE A 235 -7.87 6.63 14.49
CA ILE A 235 -6.40 6.43 14.53
C ILE A 235 -5.72 7.13 13.36
N LYS A 236 -6.36 7.14 12.16
CA LYS A 236 -5.86 7.92 11.03
C LYS A 236 -5.82 9.43 11.34
N ILE A 237 -6.89 9.99 11.94
CA ILE A 237 -6.90 11.38 12.41
C ILE A 237 -5.75 11.64 13.39
N ALA A 238 -5.49 10.70 14.32
CA ALA A 238 -4.38 10.81 15.26
C ALA A 238 -3.02 10.86 14.54
N SER A 239 -2.80 9.99 13.56
CA SER A 239 -1.54 9.95 12.82
C SER A 239 -1.33 11.20 11.95
N ASP A 240 -2.38 11.69 11.28
CA ASP A 240 -2.32 12.92 10.50
C ASP A 240 -2.00 14.12 11.39
N TYR A 241 -2.65 14.20 12.55
CA TYR A 241 -2.35 15.23 13.54
C TYR A 241 -0.89 15.20 14.00
N ILE A 242 -0.33 14.01 14.25
CA ILE A 242 1.10 13.85 14.59
C ILE A 242 1.98 14.37 13.45
N ASP A 243 1.71 13.96 12.21
CA ASP A 243 2.53 14.31 11.05
C ASP A 243 2.55 15.84 10.82
N ASP A 244 1.41 16.50 11.00
CA ASP A 244 1.26 17.96 10.81
C ASP A 244 1.83 18.78 11.99
N ASN A 245 1.90 18.22 13.20
CA ASN A 245 2.20 18.96 14.42
C ASN A 245 3.45 18.47 15.17
N LEU A 246 4.43 17.84 14.50
CA LEU A 246 5.62 17.23 15.13
C LEU A 246 6.40 18.17 16.05
N SER A 247 6.43 19.47 15.76
CA SER A 247 7.14 20.51 16.55
C SER A 247 6.43 20.91 17.84
N SER A 248 5.10 20.83 17.86
CA SER A 248 4.24 21.31 18.96
C SER A 248 3.58 20.17 19.73
N LEU A 249 3.98 18.93 19.45
CA LEU A 249 3.36 17.74 20.03
C LEU A 249 3.77 17.59 21.50
N GLU A 250 2.80 17.74 22.41
CA GLU A 250 3.07 17.75 23.85
C GLU A 250 3.07 16.33 24.45
N ASN A 251 1.98 15.58 24.26
CA ASN A 251 1.81 14.27 24.89
C ASN A 251 0.70 13.43 24.21
N ILE A 252 0.65 12.15 24.57
CA ILE A 252 -0.35 11.21 24.06
C ILE A 252 -1.80 11.58 24.45
N PRO A 253 -2.12 12.10 25.66
CA PRO A 253 -3.46 12.59 25.98
C PRO A 253 -3.98 13.67 25.03
N GLN A 254 -3.13 14.55 24.50
CA GLN A 254 -3.51 15.54 23.49
C GLN A 254 -3.96 14.83 22.18
N ILE A 255 -3.19 13.88 21.72
CA ILE A 255 -3.51 13.08 20.52
C ILE A 255 -4.84 12.33 20.71
N SER A 256 -5.03 11.73 21.89
CA SER A 256 -6.25 11.00 22.27
C SER A 256 -7.49 11.89 22.19
N ARG A 257 -7.39 13.13 22.69
CA ARG A 257 -8.47 14.11 22.65
C ARG A 257 -8.83 14.51 21.23
N ILE A 258 -7.84 14.77 20.39
CA ILE A 258 -8.03 15.13 18.98
C ILE A 258 -8.72 14.00 18.22
N ALA A 259 -8.29 12.76 18.44
CA ALA A 259 -8.85 11.59 17.77
C ALA A 259 -10.23 11.16 18.36
N GLY A 260 -10.63 11.67 19.52
CA GLY A 260 -11.84 11.21 20.20
C GLY A 260 -11.78 9.74 20.66
N LEU A 261 -10.58 9.31 21.10
CA LEU A 261 -10.31 7.98 21.65
C LEU A 261 -9.61 8.12 23.02
N ASN A 262 -9.71 7.09 23.86
CA ASN A 262 -8.90 7.05 25.07
C ASN A 262 -7.45 6.64 24.75
N THR A 263 -6.54 6.88 25.68
CA THR A 263 -5.10 6.62 25.48
C THR A 263 -4.79 5.14 25.22
N ALA A 264 -5.51 4.22 25.85
CA ALA A 264 -5.30 2.78 25.63
C ALA A 264 -5.66 2.39 24.20
N LYS A 265 -6.81 2.83 23.67
CA LYS A 265 -7.24 2.60 22.30
C LYS A 265 -6.30 3.25 21.27
N ILE A 266 -5.74 4.42 21.55
CA ILE A 266 -4.71 5.04 20.68
C ILE A 266 -3.48 4.15 20.63
N GLN A 267 -2.94 3.70 21.78
CA GLN A 267 -1.76 2.84 21.81
C GLN A 267 -1.98 1.50 21.08
N GLU A 268 -3.12 0.87 21.36
CA GLU A 268 -3.53 -0.37 20.70
C GLU A 268 -3.72 -0.18 19.19
N GLY A 269 -4.44 0.86 18.78
CA GLY A 269 -4.65 1.18 17.38
C GLY A 269 -3.35 1.44 16.62
N PHE A 270 -2.38 2.15 17.21
CA PHE A 270 -1.06 2.33 16.59
C PHE A 270 -0.28 1.01 16.48
N LYS A 271 -0.37 0.12 17.49
CA LYS A 271 0.24 -1.21 17.39
C LYS A 271 -0.36 -2.04 16.26
N ILE A 272 -1.69 -2.08 16.16
CA ILE A 272 -2.40 -2.88 15.15
C ILE A 272 -2.17 -2.30 13.74
N LEU A 273 -2.34 -0.98 13.57
CA LEU A 273 -2.39 -0.35 12.24
C LEU A 273 -1.02 0.09 11.70
N TYR A 274 -0.05 0.33 12.59
CA TYR A 274 1.29 0.79 12.24
C TYR A 274 2.41 -0.12 12.76
N ASN A 275 2.06 -1.23 13.43
CA ASN A 275 3.01 -2.17 14.05
C ASN A 275 4.03 -1.50 15.01
N GLN A 276 3.64 -0.38 15.64
CA GLN A 276 4.50 0.39 16.54
C GLN A 276 3.69 1.17 17.57
N THR A 277 4.32 1.54 18.67
CA THR A 277 3.71 2.44 19.66
C THR A 277 3.62 3.87 19.13
N VAL A 278 2.75 4.69 19.72
CA VAL A 278 2.65 6.12 19.37
C VAL A 278 3.99 6.85 19.49
N ASN A 279 4.76 6.55 20.54
CA ASN A 279 6.08 7.17 20.74
C ASN A 279 7.11 6.77 19.68
N GLU A 280 7.08 5.51 19.26
CA GLU A 280 7.94 5.02 18.17
C GLU A 280 7.55 5.68 16.83
N TYR A 281 6.25 5.81 16.56
CA TYR A 281 5.74 6.51 15.39
C TYR A 281 6.21 7.98 15.37
N VAL A 282 6.02 8.72 16.47
CA VAL A 282 6.48 10.11 16.59
C VAL A 282 7.99 10.22 16.42
N LYS A 283 8.77 9.32 17.07
CA LYS A 283 10.23 9.26 16.94
C LYS A 283 10.64 9.05 15.47
N GLN A 284 10.00 8.12 14.79
CA GLN A 284 10.28 7.82 13.40
C GLN A 284 9.97 9.03 12.50
N LYS A 285 8.81 9.65 12.63
CA LYS A 285 8.42 10.83 11.84
C LYS A 285 9.34 12.03 12.07
N ARG A 286 9.77 12.25 13.31
CA ARG A 286 10.77 13.27 13.62
C ARG A 286 12.11 13.01 12.92
N LEU A 287 12.57 11.76 12.89
CA LEU A 287 13.80 11.39 12.20
C LEU A 287 13.70 11.51 10.68
N GLU A 288 12.56 11.15 10.09
CA GLU A 288 12.29 11.36 8.65
C GLU A 288 12.29 12.85 8.29
N LYS A 289 11.67 13.68 9.10
CA LYS A 289 11.69 15.14 8.93
C LYS A 289 13.11 15.70 9.11
N ALA A 290 13.88 15.16 10.07
CA ALA A 290 15.28 15.57 10.29
C ALA A 290 16.14 15.39 9.05
N ILE A 291 16.05 14.24 8.37
CA ILE A 291 16.78 13.99 7.12
C ILE A 291 16.48 15.08 6.08
N LYS A 292 15.19 15.40 5.87
CA LYS A 292 14.79 16.45 4.92
C LYS A 292 15.42 17.80 5.26
N LEU A 293 15.29 18.23 6.52
CA LEU A 293 15.82 19.51 6.99
C LEU A 293 17.35 19.59 6.90
N LEU A 294 18.06 18.50 7.21
CA LEU A 294 19.51 18.42 7.12
C LEU A 294 20.01 18.39 5.66
N THR A 295 19.25 17.76 4.76
CA THR A 295 19.59 17.69 3.33
C THR A 295 19.36 19.02 2.61
N GLU A 296 18.37 19.81 3.03
CA GLU A 296 18.11 21.16 2.50
C GLU A 296 19.27 22.14 2.79
N GLY A 297 20.10 21.88 3.80
CA GLY A 297 21.33 22.60 4.09
C GLY A 297 21.17 24.04 4.65
N ASN A 298 19.96 24.52 4.79
CA ASN A 298 19.65 25.90 5.20
C ASN A 298 19.55 26.08 6.73
N ARG A 299 19.79 25.03 7.52
CA ARG A 299 19.57 25.02 8.97
C ARG A 299 20.75 24.40 9.70
N ASN A 300 21.08 24.95 10.84
CA ASN A 300 22.02 24.31 11.76
C ASN A 300 21.32 23.23 12.60
N ILE A 301 22.11 22.34 13.22
CA ILE A 301 21.56 21.20 13.98
C ILE A 301 20.65 21.65 15.14
N SER A 302 20.91 22.80 15.75
CA SER A 302 20.07 23.32 16.86
C SER A 302 18.71 23.78 16.36
N GLU A 303 18.64 24.42 15.19
CA GLU A 303 17.41 24.81 14.53
C GLU A 303 16.58 23.57 14.12
N VAL A 304 17.26 22.53 13.59
CA VAL A 304 16.59 21.26 13.28
C VAL A 304 15.97 20.65 14.54
N VAL A 305 16.70 20.59 15.64
CA VAL A 305 16.19 20.07 16.93
C VAL A 305 14.95 20.82 17.39
N LEU A 306 14.94 22.15 17.26
CA LEU A 306 13.79 22.99 17.61
C LEU A 306 12.59 22.71 16.70
N GLU A 307 12.79 22.64 15.37
CA GLU A 307 11.74 22.35 14.39
C GLU A 307 11.15 20.93 14.51
N LEU A 308 11.90 20.01 15.12
CA LEU A 308 11.42 18.69 15.45
C LEU A 308 10.64 18.63 16.78
N GLY A 309 10.55 19.73 17.51
CA GLY A 309 9.94 19.77 18.85
C GLY A 309 10.72 18.96 19.88
N LEU A 310 12.05 18.92 19.75
CA LEU A 310 12.92 18.24 20.71
C LEU A 310 13.63 19.28 21.59
N SER A 311 13.72 19.02 22.88
CA SER A 311 14.38 19.87 23.86
C SER A 311 15.87 19.56 24.01
N SER A 312 16.32 18.39 23.60
CA SER A 312 17.68 17.90 23.82
C SER A 312 18.41 17.56 22.52
N ARG A 313 19.47 18.31 22.25
CA ARG A 313 20.39 18.05 21.13
C ARG A 313 21.15 16.73 21.29
N SER A 314 21.50 16.37 22.52
CA SER A 314 22.16 15.10 22.82
C SER A 314 21.22 13.91 22.58
N TYR A 315 19.96 14.02 22.99
CA TYR A 315 18.96 13.01 22.71
C TYR A 315 18.73 12.85 21.20
N PHE A 316 18.58 13.96 20.47
CA PHE A 316 18.46 13.92 19.01
C PHE A 316 19.64 13.22 18.35
N SER A 317 20.88 13.58 18.71
CA SER A 317 22.09 12.96 18.16
C SER A 317 22.15 11.45 18.45
N LYS A 318 21.72 11.04 19.65
CA LYS A 318 21.63 9.63 20.02
C LYS A 318 20.63 8.86 19.15
N ILE A 319 19.36 9.29 19.06
CA ILE A 319 18.32 8.57 18.30
C ILE A 319 18.59 8.59 16.80
N PHE A 320 19.22 9.66 16.27
CA PHE A 320 19.61 9.76 14.87
C PHE A 320 20.74 8.76 14.55
N LYS A 321 21.78 8.68 15.42
CA LYS A 321 22.86 7.71 15.26
C LYS A 321 22.37 6.25 15.39
N GLU A 322 21.47 5.98 16.33
CA GLU A 322 20.84 4.65 16.47
C GLU A 322 20.12 4.23 15.18
N LYS A 323 19.44 5.15 14.50
CA LYS A 323 18.67 4.86 13.29
C LYS A 323 19.51 4.80 12.02
N TYR A 324 20.47 5.72 11.86
CA TYR A 324 21.20 5.93 10.60
C TYR A 324 22.70 5.57 10.66
N GLY A 325 23.21 5.16 11.80
CA GLY A 325 24.62 4.79 11.98
C GLY A 325 25.59 5.98 12.11
N LEU A 326 25.13 7.19 11.80
CA LEU A 326 25.91 8.43 11.78
C LEU A 326 25.29 9.47 12.71
N THR A 327 26.11 10.37 13.29
CA THR A 327 25.58 11.54 13.96
C THR A 327 25.03 12.55 12.94
N PRO A 328 24.10 13.46 13.32
CA PRO A 328 23.62 14.52 12.43
C PRO A 328 24.77 15.39 11.85
N LYS A 329 25.84 15.62 12.63
CA LYS A 329 27.01 16.37 12.18
C LYS A 329 27.81 15.65 11.10
N GLU A 330 28.02 14.34 11.26
CA GLU A 330 28.66 13.49 10.26
C GLU A 330 27.81 13.38 8.99
N PHE A 331 26.49 13.27 9.14
CA PHE A 331 25.56 13.23 8.02
C PHE A 331 25.67 14.48 7.15
N VAL A 332 25.58 15.67 7.75
CA VAL A 332 25.69 16.96 7.02
C VAL A 332 27.06 17.08 6.32
N LYS A 333 28.15 16.71 7.01
CA LYS A 333 29.49 16.75 6.41
C LYS A 333 29.61 15.85 5.17
N ASN A 334 29.02 14.66 5.22
CA ASN A 334 29.06 13.70 4.11
C ASN A 334 28.09 14.06 2.96
N SER A 335 27.09 14.90 3.21
CA SER A 335 26.11 15.34 2.19
C SER A 335 26.58 16.58 1.42
N THR A 336 27.61 17.28 1.89
CA THR A 336 28.17 18.50 1.31
C THR A 336 29.43 18.25 0.48
N THR A 337 29.88 17.00 0.39
CA THR A 337 30.98 16.53 -0.45
C THR A 337 30.43 15.83 -1.69
#